data_c8f3c1e5033a5f813b8a6d2b33bbc6ca
#
_entry.id   c8f3c1e5033a5f813b8a6d2b33bbc6ca
#
_cell.length_a   1.000
_cell.length_b   1.000
_cell.length_c   1.000
_cell.angle_alpha   90.00
_cell.angle_beta   90.00
_cell.angle_gamma   90.00
#
_symmetry.space_group_name_H-M   'P 1'
#
loop_
_entity.id
_entity.type
_entity.pdbx_description
1 polymer ?
#
loop_
_entity_poly.entity_id
_entity_poly.type
_entity_poly.pdbx_seq_one_letter_code
_entity_poly.pdbx_strand_id
1 'polypeptide(L)'
;VNASPKSRRRVLIGVSTVAAMSLGVGVAAGSRIQSPEDAAAKTAPPKASQITVPVEKKALSSKVIGRGDTSFDGAVNVRVETSGLKTPAVVTGKVPAVGSTIKEGKVLLEIAGRPVIGLAGVLPMYRSLSPGSRGPDVLQLEQTLNRLGFDPGTVDSKYDGGTAYAVEQLYEAAGYEAPEPDEQLTQAVDGADKAVDQAKNALRQAKAALKQAKATPGKKDFTVEQGQVDDATENLNDAQEQLDEAEFKAGTPLPVAEVVFVKSLPRRVDDVKVERGGVVNGVVMSVSGASLVVTVKVDAQTKEQLKTGMAASFDLGDGTIISATVRRITRNADQYDVVVAPRSLTAAQLERLREANVRVTIPVKSTNGKVLAVPVAALSAGSDGSSRVEVLRDGKVELVPVKVGLSADGFAEVTATGDAKLAEGDQVVVGT
;
A
#
# COMPACT_ATOMS: atom_id res chain seq x y z
N VAL A 1 107.88 70.51 29.20
CA VAL A 1 108.29 69.18 29.67
C VAL A 1 107.95 68.17 28.56
N ASN A 2 109.09 67.63 27.99
CA ASN A 2 109.03 66.72 26.84
C ASN A 2 108.43 65.34 27.19
N ALA A 3 107.28 64.94 26.55
CA ALA A 3 106.80 63.60 26.62
C ALA A 3 107.49 62.75 25.51
N SER A 4 108.14 61.67 25.92
CA SER A 4 108.98 60.80 25.11
C SER A 4 108.24 60.11 23.93
N PRO A 5 108.91 59.88 22.80
CA PRO A 5 108.30 59.34 21.58
C PRO A 5 107.67 57.92 21.70
N LYS A 6 107.90 57.21 22.79
CA LYS A 6 107.35 55.84 23.07
C LYS A 6 105.86 55.87 23.47
N SER A 7 105.38 56.95 24.02
CA SER A 7 103.94 57.04 24.44
C SER A 7 103.01 57.29 23.27
N ARG A 8 103.46 58.03 22.23
CA ARG A 8 102.63 58.30 21.01
C ARG A 8 102.44 57.07 20.15
N ARG A 9 103.41 56.16 20.11
CA ARG A 9 103.32 54.92 19.35
C ARG A 9 102.36 53.90 19.98
N ARG A 10 102.27 53.87 21.34
CA ARG A 10 101.29 53.04 22.05
C ARG A 10 99.87 53.50 21.92
N VAL A 11 99.64 54.80 21.87
CA VAL A 11 98.35 55.41 21.68
C VAL A 11 97.88 55.21 20.25
N LEU A 12 98.71 55.32 19.23
CA LEU A 12 98.39 55.02 17.83
C LEU A 12 98.12 53.55 17.58
N ILE A 13 98.83 52.63 18.21
CA ILE A 13 98.54 51.20 18.12
C ILE A 13 97.21 50.87 18.83
N GLY A 14 96.92 51.51 19.97
CA GLY A 14 95.63 51.31 20.67
C GLY A 14 94.46 51.80 19.87
N VAL A 15 94.54 52.98 19.24
CA VAL A 15 93.45 53.51 18.39
C VAL A 15 93.27 52.71 17.13
N SER A 16 94.35 52.22 16.51
CA SER A 16 94.22 51.38 15.30
C SER A 16 93.59 49.97 15.58
N THR A 17 93.96 49.40 16.77
CA THR A 17 93.31 48.10 17.18
C THR A 17 91.82 48.26 17.52
N VAL A 18 91.44 49.34 18.17
CA VAL A 18 90.01 49.63 18.43
C VAL A 18 89.24 49.88 17.10
N ALA A 19 89.84 50.65 16.20
CA ALA A 19 89.22 50.88 14.85
C ALA A 19 89.09 49.59 14.03
N ALA A 20 90.09 48.69 14.08
CA ALA A 20 90.05 47.41 13.40
C ALA A 20 89.05 46.46 14.05
N MET A 21 88.91 46.43 15.37
CA MET A 21 87.86 45.67 16.05
C MET A 21 86.47 46.24 15.79
N SER A 22 86.31 47.54 15.74
CA SER A 22 85.01 48.16 15.42
C SER A 22 84.57 47.87 13.99
N LEU A 23 85.47 47.87 13.01
CA LEU A 23 85.19 47.45 11.63
C LEU A 23 84.89 45.99 11.55
N GLY A 24 85.63 45.12 12.25
CA GLY A 24 85.35 43.67 12.28
C GLY A 24 84.00 43.33 12.91
N VAL A 25 83.65 43.99 14.00
CA VAL A 25 82.32 43.82 14.61
C VAL A 25 81.19 44.40 13.72
N GLY A 26 81.42 45.53 13.05
CA GLY A 26 80.50 46.15 12.13
C GLY A 26 80.19 45.25 10.89
N VAL A 27 81.21 44.64 10.30
CA VAL A 27 81.07 43.70 9.19
C VAL A 27 80.46 42.42 9.66
N ALA A 28 80.76 41.87 10.81
CA ALA A 28 80.14 40.67 11.38
C ALA A 28 78.68 40.91 11.77
N ALA A 29 78.35 42.09 12.27
CA ALA A 29 76.97 42.48 12.55
C ALA A 29 76.17 42.78 11.24
N GLY A 30 76.83 43.44 10.28
CA GLY A 30 76.23 43.76 8.98
C GLY A 30 75.90 42.51 8.12
N SER A 31 76.76 41.46 8.23
CA SER A 31 76.52 40.19 7.51
C SER A 31 75.33 39.34 8.07
N ARG A 32 74.87 39.71 9.26
CA ARG A 32 73.67 39.08 9.87
C ARG A 32 72.35 39.85 9.67
N ILE A 33 72.43 41.06 9.13
CA ILE A 33 71.27 41.83 8.77
C ILE A 33 70.84 41.33 7.43
N GLN A 34 69.79 40.45 7.41
CA GLN A 34 69.13 40.03 6.19
C GLN A 34 68.42 41.21 5.55
N SER A 35 68.52 41.35 4.24
CA SER A 35 67.82 42.42 3.52
C SER A 35 66.32 42.26 3.73
N PRO A 36 65.54 43.36 3.72
CA PRO A 36 64.12 43.24 3.79
C PRO A 36 63.52 42.37 2.69
N GLU A 37 64.18 42.23 1.54
CA GLU A 37 63.80 41.35 0.44
C GLU A 37 64.03 39.88 0.76
N ASP A 38 65.17 39.51 1.42
CA ASP A 38 65.39 38.11 1.84
C ASP A 38 64.51 37.69 3.02
N ALA A 39 64.13 38.64 3.89
CA ALA A 39 63.17 38.41 4.95
C ALA A 39 61.76 38.25 4.40
N ALA A 40 61.35 39.04 3.37
CA ALA A 40 60.12 38.94 2.72
C ALA A 40 59.98 37.63 1.87
N ALA A 41 61.07 37.19 1.26
CA ALA A 41 61.09 35.90 0.52
C ALA A 41 60.92 34.68 1.45
N LYS A 42 61.36 34.74 2.70
CA LYS A 42 61.15 33.68 3.70
C LYS A 42 59.83 33.71 4.41
N THR A 43 59.13 34.83 4.39
CA THR A 43 57.78 35.00 4.94
C THR A 43 56.70 34.97 3.86
N ALA A 44 57.06 34.75 2.58
CA ALA A 44 56.07 34.51 1.54
C ALA A 44 55.18 33.32 1.94
N PRO A 45 53.84 33.47 1.90
CA PRO A 45 52.98 32.35 2.22
C PRO A 45 53.31 31.18 1.29
N PRO A 46 53.25 29.92 1.79
CA PRO A 46 53.52 28.76 0.99
C PRO A 46 52.59 28.83 -0.24
N LYS A 47 53.15 28.46 -1.40
CA LYS A 47 52.33 28.39 -2.62
C LYS A 47 51.10 27.51 -2.34
N ALA A 48 49.90 28.01 -2.63
CA ALA A 48 48.66 27.27 -2.48
C ALA A 48 48.84 25.90 -3.13
N SER A 49 48.74 24.81 -2.33
CA SER A 49 48.78 23.46 -2.87
C SER A 49 47.41 23.10 -3.37
N GLN A 50 47.34 22.58 -4.57
CA GLN A 50 46.07 22.11 -5.17
C GLN A 50 45.56 20.88 -4.42
N ILE A 51 44.33 20.91 -4.02
CA ILE A 51 43.64 19.75 -3.45
C ILE A 51 43.06 18.95 -4.61
N THR A 52 43.50 17.70 -4.76
CA THR A 52 43.07 16.84 -5.84
C THR A 52 42.35 15.61 -5.32
N VAL A 53 41.41 15.10 -6.12
CA VAL A 53 40.65 13.87 -5.89
C VAL A 53 40.74 13.01 -7.14
N PRO A 54 40.92 11.68 -7.03
CA PRO A 54 40.97 10.83 -8.21
C PRO A 54 39.61 10.73 -8.89
N VAL A 55 39.60 10.65 -10.22
CA VAL A 55 38.43 10.26 -11.00
C VAL A 55 38.09 8.81 -10.69
N GLU A 56 36.88 8.56 -10.26
CA GLU A 56 36.40 7.22 -9.91
C GLU A 56 35.51 6.65 -11.01
N LYS A 57 35.54 5.32 -11.16
CA LYS A 57 34.59 4.62 -12.04
C LYS A 57 33.52 3.95 -11.19
N LYS A 58 32.38 4.61 -11.02
CA LYS A 58 31.26 4.13 -10.21
C LYS A 58 29.91 4.35 -10.82
N ALA A 59 28.92 3.57 -10.39
CA ALA A 59 27.52 3.81 -10.75
C ALA A 59 26.96 4.94 -9.89
N LEU A 60 26.33 5.92 -10.53
CA LEU A 60 25.62 7.00 -9.86
C LEU A 60 24.12 6.74 -9.90
N SER A 61 23.42 7.04 -8.81
CA SER A 61 21.95 6.96 -8.76
C SER A 61 21.38 8.09 -7.94
N SER A 62 20.49 8.88 -8.55
CA SER A 62 19.64 9.81 -7.81
C SER A 62 18.53 9.03 -7.12
N LYS A 63 18.28 9.33 -5.85
CA LYS A 63 17.38 8.56 -4.98
C LYS A 63 16.38 9.50 -4.32
N VAL A 64 15.14 9.07 -4.25
CA VAL A 64 14.15 9.63 -3.32
C VAL A 64 14.27 8.84 -2.02
N ILE A 65 14.53 9.54 -0.93
CA ILE A 65 14.64 8.96 0.41
C ILE A 65 13.55 9.59 1.26
N GLY A 66 12.74 8.75 1.88
CA GLY A 66 11.67 9.16 2.78
C GLY A 66 11.55 8.20 3.96
N ARG A 67 10.78 8.59 4.97
CA ARG A 67 10.32 7.69 6.01
C ARG A 67 8.87 7.34 5.74
N GLY A 68 8.52 6.08 5.99
CA GLY A 68 7.16 5.61 5.80
C GLY A 68 6.72 4.71 6.95
N ASP A 69 5.42 4.78 7.22
CA ASP A 69 4.78 3.95 8.22
C ASP A 69 4.41 2.60 7.60
N THR A 70 4.69 1.55 8.34
CA THR A 70 4.29 0.20 7.95
C THR A 70 2.83 -0.04 8.29
N SER A 71 2.13 -0.63 7.35
CA SER A 71 0.74 -1.05 7.51
C SER A 71 0.48 -2.29 6.67
N PHE A 72 -0.66 -2.95 6.87
CA PHE A 72 -1.09 -4.00 5.96
C PHE A 72 -1.88 -3.39 4.79
N ASP A 73 -1.61 -3.86 3.56
CA ASP A 73 -2.19 -3.30 2.34
C ASP A 73 -3.71 -3.43 2.32
N GLY A 74 -4.38 -2.36 1.86
CA GLY A 74 -5.81 -2.35 1.65
C GLY A 74 -6.62 -2.46 2.94
N ALA A 75 -6.21 -1.77 4.00
CA ALA A 75 -7.02 -1.65 5.22
C ALA A 75 -8.41 -1.10 4.88
N VAL A 76 -9.45 -1.78 5.37
CA VAL A 76 -10.85 -1.39 5.22
C VAL A 76 -11.59 -1.57 6.53
N ASN A 77 -12.52 -0.66 6.80
CA ASN A 77 -13.42 -0.78 7.94
C ASN A 77 -14.58 -1.70 7.57
N VAL A 78 -14.80 -2.71 8.39
CA VAL A 78 -15.96 -3.60 8.32
C VAL A 78 -17.09 -2.93 9.10
N ARG A 79 -18.18 -2.63 8.41
CA ARG A 79 -19.38 -2.01 8.98
C ARG A 79 -20.53 -2.99 8.86
N VAL A 80 -21.26 -3.17 9.95
CA VAL A 80 -22.51 -3.94 9.97
C VAL A 80 -23.68 -2.96 9.95
N GLU A 81 -24.63 -3.19 9.06
CA GLU A 81 -25.87 -2.43 9.01
C GLU A 81 -26.88 -3.05 9.98
N THR A 82 -27.23 -2.29 11.00
CA THR A 82 -28.06 -2.78 12.13
C THR A 82 -29.50 -2.21 12.13
N SER A 83 -29.82 -1.37 11.14
CA SER A 83 -31.15 -0.72 11.06
C SER A 83 -32.33 -1.70 10.87
N GLY A 84 -32.04 -2.90 10.38
CA GLY A 84 -33.03 -3.97 10.19
C GLY A 84 -33.34 -4.81 11.45
N LEU A 85 -32.63 -4.59 12.55
CA LEU A 85 -32.85 -5.37 13.78
C LEU A 85 -34.04 -4.84 14.58
N LYS A 86 -34.89 -5.75 15.04
CA LYS A 86 -36.04 -5.45 15.93
C LYS A 86 -35.61 -5.28 17.39
N THR A 87 -34.38 -5.69 17.74
CA THR A 87 -33.80 -5.65 19.08
C THR A 87 -32.50 -4.82 19.09
N PRO A 88 -32.02 -4.35 20.24
CA PRO A 88 -30.72 -3.70 20.30
C PRO A 88 -29.60 -4.58 19.71
N ALA A 89 -28.74 -3.98 18.92
CA ALA A 89 -27.63 -4.67 18.23
C ALA A 89 -26.48 -4.98 19.21
N VAL A 90 -26.70 -5.89 20.15
CA VAL A 90 -25.70 -6.28 21.16
C VAL A 90 -24.85 -7.42 20.61
N VAL A 91 -23.53 -7.34 20.75
CA VAL A 91 -22.60 -8.43 20.43
C VAL A 91 -22.79 -9.56 21.46
N THR A 92 -23.28 -10.70 21.02
CA THR A 92 -23.58 -11.86 21.88
C THR A 92 -22.50 -12.94 21.80
N GLY A 93 -21.84 -13.06 20.66
CA GLY A 93 -20.83 -14.08 20.40
C GLY A 93 -19.38 -13.67 20.68
N LYS A 94 -18.47 -14.52 20.22
CA LYS A 94 -17.04 -14.29 20.33
C LYS A 94 -16.58 -13.23 19.31
N VAL A 95 -15.80 -12.28 19.79
CA VAL A 95 -15.18 -11.24 18.97
C VAL A 95 -13.85 -11.77 18.41
N PRO A 96 -13.52 -11.56 17.14
CA PRO A 96 -12.25 -11.96 16.57
C PRO A 96 -11.06 -11.29 17.26
N ALA A 97 -9.99 -12.04 17.51
CA ALA A 97 -8.78 -11.47 18.08
C ALA A 97 -8.03 -10.63 17.03
N VAL A 98 -7.42 -9.52 17.46
CA VAL A 98 -6.47 -8.78 16.63
C VAL A 98 -5.36 -9.71 16.15
N GLY A 99 -5.00 -9.64 14.87
CA GLY A 99 -4.04 -10.54 14.24
C GLY A 99 -4.62 -11.84 13.68
N SER A 100 -5.86 -12.23 14.05
CA SER A 100 -6.54 -13.38 13.46
C SER A 100 -6.91 -13.14 12.00
N THR A 101 -7.22 -14.22 11.29
CA THR A 101 -7.63 -14.14 9.87
C THR A 101 -9.11 -14.47 9.74
N ILE A 102 -9.87 -13.55 9.17
CA ILE A 102 -11.25 -13.79 8.75
C ILE A 102 -11.28 -14.40 7.36
N LYS A 103 -12.19 -15.36 7.15
CA LYS A 103 -12.33 -16.10 5.89
C LYS A 103 -13.73 -15.94 5.33
N GLU A 104 -13.87 -16.12 4.02
CA GLU A 104 -15.15 -16.09 3.32
C GLU A 104 -16.08 -17.23 3.78
N GLY A 105 -17.38 -16.96 3.87
CA GLY A 105 -18.39 -17.91 4.32
C GLY A 105 -18.32 -18.25 5.81
N LYS A 106 -17.54 -17.50 6.62
CA LYS A 106 -17.41 -17.73 8.07
C LYS A 106 -18.01 -16.60 8.88
N VAL A 107 -18.49 -16.94 10.07
CA VAL A 107 -19.05 -15.97 11.02
C VAL A 107 -17.93 -15.07 11.53
N LEU A 108 -18.11 -13.76 11.36
CA LEU A 108 -17.19 -12.71 11.85
C LEU A 108 -17.55 -12.30 13.27
N LEU A 109 -18.84 -12.13 13.53
CA LEU A 109 -19.42 -11.70 14.78
C LEU A 109 -20.76 -12.40 14.96
N GLU A 110 -21.30 -12.35 16.18
CA GLU A 110 -22.68 -12.68 16.48
C GLU A 110 -23.33 -11.47 17.15
N ILE A 111 -24.45 -11.03 16.63
CA ILE A 111 -25.20 -9.86 17.11
C ILE A 111 -26.63 -10.31 17.40
N ALA A 112 -27.12 -10.03 18.60
CA ALA A 112 -28.45 -10.42 19.06
C ALA A 112 -28.78 -11.91 18.82
N GLY A 113 -27.79 -12.81 18.99
CA GLY A 113 -27.92 -14.26 18.77
C GLY A 113 -27.87 -14.70 17.29
N ARG A 114 -27.67 -13.76 16.34
CA ARG A 114 -27.62 -14.05 14.92
C ARG A 114 -26.21 -13.85 14.33
N PRO A 115 -25.78 -14.65 13.36
CA PRO A 115 -24.47 -14.57 12.77
C PRO A 115 -24.30 -13.33 11.89
N VAL A 116 -23.10 -12.77 11.85
CA VAL A 116 -22.66 -11.86 10.79
C VAL A 116 -21.64 -12.59 9.94
N ILE A 117 -22.06 -13.03 8.75
CA ILE A 117 -21.23 -13.84 7.85
C ILE A 117 -20.45 -12.91 6.92
N GLY A 118 -19.13 -13.14 6.80
CA GLY A 118 -18.26 -12.41 5.89
C GLY A 118 -18.27 -13.00 4.49
N LEU A 119 -18.62 -12.21 3.51
CA LEU A 119 -18.61 -12.58 2.08
C LEU A 119 -17.69 -11.64 1.29
N ALA A 120 -17.13 -12.13 0.17
CA ALA A 120 -16.32 -11.31 -0.72
C ALA A 120 -17.19 -10.63 -1.78
N GLY A 121 -17.13 -9.30 -1.84
CA GLY A 121 -17.90 -8.52 -2.82
C GLY A 121 -17.55 -7.04 -2.74
N VAL A 122 -17.87 -6.32 -3.80
CA VAL A 122 -17.56 -4.88 -3.97
C VAL A 122 -18.67 -3.99 -3.43
N LEU A 123 -19.92 -4.44 -3.60
CA LEU A 123 -21.11 -3.72 -3.12
C LEU A 123 -21.32 -4.04 -1.63
N PRO A 124 -21.43 -3.05 -0.75
CA PRO A 124 -21.83 -3.30 0.62
C PRO A 124 -23.29 -3.77 0.68
N MET A 125 -23.63 -4.54 1.70
CA MET A 125 -25.01 -4.87 2.00
C MET A 125 -25.74 -3.60 2.45
N TYR A 126 -26.80 -3.19 1.77
CA TYR A 126 -27.54 -1.96 2.06
C TYR A 126 -29.04 -2.20 2.26
N ARG A 127 -29.52 -3.41 1.99
CA ARG A 127 -30.90 -3.87 2.21
C ARG A 127 -30.94 -5.37 2.47
N SER A 128 -31.99 -5.84 3.11
CA SER A 128 -32.28 -7.27 3.16
C SER A 128 -32.73 -7.78 1.78
N LEU A 129 -32.37 -9.02 1.48
CA LEU A 129 -32.78 -9.71 0.25
C LEU A 129 -33.75 -10.84 0.60
N SER A 130 -34.73 -11.07 -0.25
CA SER A 130 -35.73 -12.12 -0.12
C SER A 130 -36.20 -12.56 -1.50
N PRO A 131 -36.88 -13.68 -1.62
CA PRO A 131 -37.47 -14.13 -2.90
C PRO A 131 -38.21 -13.01 -3.59
N GLY A 132 -37.97 -12.86 -4.90
CA GLY A 132 -38.47 -11.75 -5.71
C GLY A 132 -37.59 -10.52 -5.76
N SER A 133 -36.60 -10.37 -4.88
CA SER A 133 -35.60 -9.27 -4.94
C SER A 133 -34.80 -9.34 -6.25
N ARG A 134 -34.48 -8.17 -6.82
CA ARG A 134 -33.69 -8.08 -8.06
C ARG A 134 -32.65 -6.98 -7.96
N GLY A 135 -31.48 -7.18 -8.60
CA GLY A 135 -30.47 -6.14 -8.69
C GLY A 135 -29.02 -6.66 -8.68
N PRO A 136 -28.05 -5.74 -8.80
CA PRO A 136 -26.64 -6.09 -8.80
C PRO A 136 -26.15 -6.67 -7.46
N ASP A 137 -26.83 -6.38 -6.37
CA ASP A 137 -26.61 -6.94 -5.04
C ASP A 137 -26.99 -8.43 -4.98
N VAL A 138 -28.10 -8.81 -5.63
CA VAL A 138 -28.51 -10.22 -5.80
C VAL A 138 -27.49 -10.94 -6.68
N LEU A 139 -27.10 -10.37 -7.81
CA LEU A 139 -26.07 -10.96 -8.68
C LEU A 139 -24.75 -11.21 -7.94
N GLN A 140 -24.32 -10.26 -7.11
CA GLN A 140 -23.13 -10.43 -6.30
C GLN A 140 -23.28 -11.56 -5.27
N LEU A 141 -24.45 -11.68 -4.67
CA LEU A 141 -24.76 -12.78 -3.74
C LEU A 141 -24.70 -14.13 -4.45
N GLU A 142 -25.41 -14.30 -5.57
CA GLU A 142 -25.45 -15.54 -6.37
C GLU A 142 -24.04 -15.96 -6.81
N GLN A 143 -23.25 -15.03 -7.33
CA GLN A 143 -21.84 -15.28 -7.70
C GLN A 143 -21.02 -15.74 -6.50
N THR A 144 -21.30 -15.20 -5.33
CA THR A 144 -20.59 -15.54 -4.10
C THR A 144 -21.00 -16.92 -3.59
N LEU A 145 -22.29 -17.21 -3.57
CA LEU A 145 -22.82 -18.53 -3.19
C LEU A 145 -22.25 -19.63 -4.11
N ASN A 146 -22.31 -19.43 -5.42
CA ASN A 146 -21.75 -20.36 -6.40
C ASN A 146 -20.25 -20.59 -6.19
N ARG A 147 -19.46 -19.53 -5.93
CA ARG A 147 -18.03 -19.62 -5.61
C ARG A 147 -17.76 -20.41 -4.31
N LEU A 148 -18.65 -20.31 -3.33
CA LEU A 148 -18.58 -21.06 -2.07
C LEU A 148 -19.02 -22.52 -2.20
N GLY A 149 -19.59 -22.91 -3.35
CA GLY A 149 -20.07 -24.25 -3.62
C GLY A 149 -21.55 -24.47 -3.27
N PHE A 150 -22.29 -23.40 -2.97
CA PHE A 150 -23.74 -23.43 -2.79
C PHE A 150 -24.39 -23.06 -4.12
N ASP A 151 -25.17 -23.99 -4.70
CA ASP A 151 -25.76 -23.79 -6.01
C ASP A 151 -27.02 -22.89 -5.93
N PRO A 152 -26.95 -21.63 -6.41
CA PRO A 152 -28.12 -20.74 -6.43
C PRO A 152 -29.03 -20.99 -7.65
N GLY A 153 -28.78 -22.00 -8.47
CA GLY A 153 -29.43 -22.18 -9.75
C GLY A 153 -28.91 -21.22 -10.82
N THR A 154 -29.79 -20.44 -11.41
CA THR A 154 -29.40 -19.48 -12.45
C THR A 154 -28.86 -18.19 -11.84
N VAL A 155 -27.61 -17.80 -12.22
CA VAL A 155 -27.00 -16.53 -11.79
C VAL A 155 -27.48 -15.40 -12.71
N ASP A 156 -28.60 -14.76 -12.38
CA ASP A 156 -29.30 -13.82 -13.27
C ASP A 156 -29.81 -12.52 -12.61
N SER A 157 -29.35 -12.23 -11.40
CA SER A 157 -29.77 -11.06 -10.61
C SER A 157 -31.20 -11.14 -10.04
N LYS A 158 -31.79 -12.33 -9.96
CA LYS A 158 -33.10 -12.55 -9.35
C LYS A 158 -32.99 -13.52 -8.19
N TYR A 159 -33.41 -13.09 -7.03
CA TYR A 159 -33.50 -13.96 -5.87
C TYR A 159 -34.70 -14.90 -6.05
N ASP A 160 -34.46 -16.08 -6.56
CA ASP A 160 -35.42 -17.14 -6.73
C ASP A 160 -35.34 -18.24 -5.66
N GLY A 161 -36.10 -19.34 -5.85
CA GLY A 161 -36.05 -20.45 -4.90
C GLY A 161 -34.68 -21.14 -4.79
N GLY A 162 -33.92 -21.20 -5.89
CA GLY A 162 -32.54 -21.71 -5.88
C GLY A 162 -31.60 -20.83 -5.04
N THR A 163 -31.73 -19.52 -5.20
CA THR A 163 -30.97 -18.56 -4.38
C THR A 163 -31.36 -18.66 -2.90
N ALA A 164 -32.66 -18.79 -2.58
CA ALA A 164 -33.13 -18.98 -1.21
C ALA A 164 -32.57 -20.25 -0.57
N TYR A 165 -32.58 -21.35 -1.30
CA TYR A 165 -32.00 -22.61 -0.84
C TYR A 165 -30.47 -22.53 -0.64
N ALA A 166 -29.75 -21.89 -1.54
CA ALA A 166 -28.30 -21.68 -1.40
C ALA A 166 -27.96 -20.80 -0.18
N VAL A 167 -28.82 -19.83 0.14
CA VAL A 167 -28.69 -19.02 1.36
C VAL A 167 -28.93 -19.88 2.60
N GLU A 168 -29.92 -20.75 2.62
CA GLU A 168 -30.14 -21.71 3.71
C GLU A 168 -28.90 -22.57 3.96
N GLN A 169 -28.32 -23.13 2.91
CA GLN A 169 -27.07 -23.90 3.00
C GLN A 169 -25.90 -23.06 3.55
N LEU A 170 -25.82 -21.77 3.21
CA LEU A 170 -24.81 -20.87 3.77
C LEU A 170 -24.94 -20.75 5.30
N TYR A 171 -26.18 -20.62 5.82
CA TYR A 171 -26.43 -20.58 7.27
C TYR A 171 -26.10 -21.91 7.93
N GLU A 172 -26.51 -23.02 7.35
CA GLU A 172 -26.18 -24.36 7.85
C GLU A 172 -24.67 -24.58 7.92
N ALA A 173 -23.92 -24.20 6.88
CA ALA A 173 -22.45 -24.28 6.84
C ALA A 173 -21.77 -23.31 7.85
N ALA A 174 -22.47 -22.26 8.27
CA ALA A 174 -22.05 -21.34 9.33
C ALA A 174 -22.41 -21.87 10.74
N GLY A 175 -23.22 -22.94 10.85
CA GLY A 175 -23.68 -23.52 12.11
C GLY A 175 -24.87 -22.83 12.75
N TYR A 176 -25.69 -22.16 11.96
CA TYR A 176 -26.88 -21.44 12.41
C TYR A 176 -28.11 -21.90 11.61
N GLU A 177 -29.26 -21.78 12.25
CA GLU A 177 -30.53 -21.93 11.55
C GLU A 177 -30.74 -20.73 10.62
N ALA A 178 -31.28 -21.00 9.43
CA ALA A 178 -31.64 -19.96 8.48
C ALA A 178 -32.71 -19.02 9.07
N PRO A 179 -32.73 -17.73 8.68
CA PRO A 179 -33.77 -16.83 9.13
C PRO A 179 -35.14 -17.29 8.64
N GLU A 180 -36.12 -17.26 9.53
CA GLU A 180 -37.51 -17.52 9.15
C GLU A 180 -38.06 -16.37 8.31
N PRO A 181 -38.97 -16.65 7.37
CA PRO A 181 -39.73 -15.62 6.67
C PRO A 181 -40.59 -14.82 7.64
N ASP A 182 -41.09 -13.67 7.18
CA ASP A 182 -41.99 -12.86 8.02
C ASP A 182 -43.27 -13.66 8.35
N GLU A 183 -43.79 -13.51 9.58
CA GLU A 183 -44.95 -14.24 10.08
C GLU A 183 -46.16 -14.14 9.12
N GLN A 184 -46.31 -12.97 8.46
CA GLN A 184 -47.40 -12.81 7.43
C GLN A 184 -47.21 -13.73 6.23
N LEU A 185 -45.98 -14.00 5.81
CA LEU A 185 -45.69 -14.92 4.71
C LEU A 185 -45.95 -16.38 5.13
N THR A 186 -45.58 -16.75 6.32
CA THR A 186 -45.89 -18.08 6.89
C THR A 186 -47.38 -18.31 6.96
N GLN A 187 -48.16 -17.32 7.45
CA GLN A 187 -49.62 -17.39 7.49
C GLN A 187 -50.24 -17.46 6.09
N ALA A 188 -49.63 -16.82 5.08
CA ALA A 188 -50.11 -16.90 3.68
C ALA A 188 -49.93 -18.32 3.13
N VAL A 189 -48.79 -18.99 3.41
CA VAL A 189 -48.56 -20.39 3.03
C VAL A 189 -49.60 -21.32 3.67
N ASP A 190 -49.81 -21.18 5.00
CA ASP A 190 -50.82 -21.97 5.74
C ASP A 190 -52.24 -21.77 5.18
N GLY A 191 -52.55 -20.54 4.77
CA GLY A 191 -53.83 -20.22 4.16
C GLY A 191 -53.99 -20.85 2.79
N ALA A 192 -52.97 -20.78 1.95
CA ALA A 192 -52.98 -21.37 0.60
C ALA A 192 -53.01 -22.90 0.62
N ASP A 193 -52.27 -23.54 1.56
CA ASP A 193 -52.30 -24.99 1.74
C ASP A 193 -53.74 -25.49 2.10
N LYS A 194 -54.38 -24.79 3.04
CA LYS A 194 -55.78 -25.08 3.39
C LYS A 194 -56.75 -24.90 2.17
N ALA A 195 -56.48 -23.92 1.32
CA ALA A 195 -57.29 -23.73 0.09
C ALA A 195 -57.08 -24.90 -0.88
N VAL A 196 -55.87 -25.38 -1.06
CA VAL A 196 -55.57 -26.57 -1.86
C VAL A 196 -56.30 -27.81 -1.31
N ASP A 197 -56.31 -28.01 0.01
CA ASP A 197 -57.00 -29.13 0.64
C ASP A 197 -58.55 -29.03 0.45
N GLN A 198 -59.07 -27.83 0.54
CA GLN A 198 -60.50 -27.59 0.25
C GLN A 198 -60.85 -27.90 -1.22
N ALA A 199 -60.02 -27.42 -2.16
CA ALA A 199 -60.21 -27.67 -3.60
C ALA A 199 -60.08 -29.18 -3.95
N LYS A 200 -59.12 -29.90 -3.34
CA LYS A 200 -58.99 -31.37 -3.47
C LYS A 200 -60.23 -32.09 -2.96
N ASN A 201 -60.84 -31.62 -1.87
CA ASN A 201 -62.07 -32.17 -1.32
C ASN A 201 -63.25 -31.93 -2.24
N ALA A 202 -63.41 -30.70 -2.81
CA ALA A 202 -64.43 -30.36 -3.76
C ALA A 202 -64.33 -31.21 -5.04
N LEU A 203 -63.13 -31.38 -5.58
CA LEU A 203 -62.88 -32.25 -6.73
C LEU A 203 -63.27 -33.73 -6.46
N ARG A 204 -62.95 -34.23 -5.26
CA ARG A 204 -63.36 -35.59 -4.85
C ARG A 204 -64.84 -35.73 -4.80
N GLN A 205 -65.57 -34.73 -4.29
CA GLN A 205 -67.09 -34.73 -4.25
C GLN A 205 -67.64 -34.66 -5.63
N ALA A 206 -67.16 -33.79 -6.51
CA ALA A 206 -67.59 -33.68 -7.89
C ALA A 206 -67.37 -34.98 -8.68
N LYS A 207 -66.20 -35.61 -8.53
CA LYS A 207 -65.91 -36.91 -9.15
C LYS A 207 -66.81 -38.02 -8.61
N ALA A 208 -67.16 -38.03 -7.31
CA ALA A 208 -68.11 -38.98 -6.74
C ALA A 208 -69.49 -38.78 -7.25
N ALA A 209 -69.97 -37.53 -7.39
CA ALA A 209 -71.27 -37.19 -7.98
C ALA A 209 -71.36 -37.66 -9.43
N LEU A 210 -70.33 -37.40 -10.25
CA LEU A 210 -70.31 -37.89 -11.64
C LEU A 210 -70.30 -39.41 -11.71
N LYS A 211 -69.61 -40.11 -10.86
CA LYS A 211 -69.56 -41.57 -10.76
C LYS A 211 -70.95 -42.10 -10.40
N GLN A 212 -71.64 -41.51 -9.45
CA GLN A 212 -73.01 -41.87 -9.07
C GLN A 212 -73.97 -41.60 -10.17
N ALA A 213 -73.94 -40.45 -10.86
CA ALA A 213 -74.76 -40.12 -12.01
C ALA A 213 -74.58 -41.13 -13.14
N LYS A 214 -73.32 -41.53 -13.45
CA LYS A 214 -73.00 -42.56 -14.44
C LYS A 214 -73.53 -43.95 -14.07
N ALA A 215 -73.72 -44.25 -12.79
CA ALA A 215 -74.34 -45.52 -12.31
C ALA A 215 -75.86 -45.50 -12.27
N THR A 216 -76.49 -44.35 -12.47
CA THR A 216 -77.98 -44.20 -12.44
C THR A 216 -78.61 -44.76 -13.75
N PRO A 217 -79.47 -45.79 -13.65
CA PRO A 217 -80.11 -46.37 -14.82
C PRO A 217 -80.99 -45.35 -15.60
N GLY A 218 -80.79 -45.28 -16.93
CA GLY A 218 -81.53 -44.39 -17.80
C GLY A 218 -80.97 -42.97 -17.96
N LYS A 219 -80.05 -42.53 -17.15
CA LYS A 219 -79.43 -41.23 -17.35
C LYS A 219 -78.32 -41.31 -18.43
N LYS A 220 -78.47 -40.44 -19.48
CA LYS A 220 -77.55 -40.41 -20.64
C LYS A 220 -76.77 -39.09 -20.76
N ASP A 221 -77.23 -38.06 -20.06
CA ASP A 221 -76.51 -36.73 -20.04
C ASP A 221 -75.86 -36.51 -18.73
N PHE A 222 -74.54 -36.24 -18.79
CA PHE A 222 -73.65 -36.02 -17.66
C PHE A 222 -72.95 -34.65 -17.78
N THR A 223 -73.39 -33.76 -18.66
CA THR A 223 -72.79 -32.50 -18.98
C THR A 223 -72.63 -31.63 -17.71
N VAL A 224 -73.63 -31.61 -16.82
CA VAL A 224 -73.65 -30.83 -15.60
C VAL A 224 -72.62 -31.38 -14.64
N GLU A 225 -72.63 -32.70 -14.36
CA GLU A 225 -71.64 -33.30 -13.41
C GLU A 225 -70.22 -33.31 -13.97
N GLN A 226 -70.06 -33.39 -15.30
CA GLN A 226 -68.78 -33.24 -15.95
C GLN A 226 -68.30 -31.80 -15.80
N GLY A 227 -69.14 -30.81 -16.06
CA GLY A 227 -68.80 -29.39 -15.80
C GLY A 227 -68.35 -29.11 -14.35
N GLN A 228 -69.10 -29.72 -13.38
CA GLN A 228 -68.67 -29.60 -11.96
C GLN A 228 -67.24 -30.19 -11.66
N VAL A 229 -66.91 -31.27 -12.35
CA VAL A 229 -65.53 -31.85 -12.23
C VAL A 229 -64.51 -30.94 -12.90
N ASP A 230 -64.82 -30.37 -14.04
CA ASP A 230 -63.92 -29.46 -14.77
C ASP A 230 -63.66 -28.16 -13.94
N ASP A 231 -64.78 -27.55 -13.44
CA ASP A 231 -64.72 -26.39 -12.56
C ASP A 231 -63.91 -26.66 -11.28
N ALA A 232 -64.14 -27.83 -10.64
CA ALA A 232 -63.34 -28.21 -9.42
C ALA A 232 -61.92 -28.55 -9.74
N THR A 233 -61.61 -28.96 -10.97
CA THR A 233 -60.21 -29.17 -11.40
C THR A 233 -59.48 -27.83 -11.62
N GLU A 234 -60.14 -26.86 -12.26
CA GLU A 234 -59.65 -25.51 -12.45
C GLU A 234 -59.38 -24.84 -11.09
N ASN A 235 -60.35 -24.89 -10.17
CA ASN A 235 -60.19 -24.35 -8.81
C ASN A 235 -59.03 -25.00 -8.05
N LEU A 236 -58.75 -26.29 -8.24
CA LEU A 236 -57.58 -26.94 -7.64
C LEU A 236 -56.28 -26.45 -8.24
N ASN A 237 -56.22 -26.26 -9.56
CA ASN A 237 -55.03 -25.72 -10.24
C ASN A 237 -54.75 -24.29 -9.75
N ASP A 238 -55.77 -23.44 -9.66
CA ASP A 238 -55.62 -22.07 -9.14
C ASP A 238 -55.13 -22.04 -7.68
N ALA A 239 -55.67 -22.91 -6.82
CA ALA A 239 -55.26 -23.02 -5.44
C ALA A 239 -53.79 -23.51 -5.33
N GLN A 240 -53.40 -24.44 -6.21
CA GLN A 240 -52.02 -24.93 -6.29
C GLN A 240 -51.05 -23.82 -6.69
N GLU A 241 -51.39 -23.03 -7.72
CA GLU A 241 -50.58 -21.89 -8.17
C GLU A 241 -50.43 -20.82 -7.05
N GLN A 242 -51.54 -20.58 -6.31
CA GLN A 242 -51.49 -19.67 -5.15
C GLN A 242 -50.57 -20.19 -4.03
N LEU A 243 -50.56 -21.50 -3.78
CA LEU A 243 -49.66 -22.13 -2.82
C LEU A 243 -48.18 -22.00 -3.27
N ASP A 244 -47.91 -22.36 -4.54
CA ASP A 244 -46.58 -22.26 -5.11
C ASP A 244 -46.04 -20.81 -5.04
N GLU A 245 -46.89 -19.81 -5.27
CA GLU A 245 -46.51 -18.38 -5.12
C GLU A 245 -46.29 -17.99 -3.68
N ALA A 246 -47.08 -18.46 -2.73
CA ALA A 246 -46.92 -18.19 -1.30
C ALA A 246 -45.65 -18.84 -0.77
N GLU A 247 -45.37 -20.11 -1.11
CA GLU A 247 -44.15 -20.83 -0.76
C GLU A 247 -42.91 -20.14 -1.33
N PHE A 248 -42.98 -19.70 -2.60
CA PHE A 248 -41.91 -18.93 -3.21
C PHE A 248 -41.57 -17.67 -2.39
N LYS A 249 -42.59 -16.87 -2.04
CA LYS A 249 -42.41 -15.62 -1.25
C LYS A 249 -41.92 -15.89 0.16
N ALA A 250 -42.26 -17.03 0.74
CA ALA A 250 -41.85 -17.48 2.04
C ALA A 250 -40.47 -18.18 2.07
N GLY A 251 -39.76 -18.23 0.95
CA GLY A 251 -38.39 -18.77 0.91
C GLY A 251 -37.42 -17.97 1.80
N THR A 252 -36.30 -18.60 2.17
CA THR A 252 -35.30 -18.07 3.11
C THR A 252 -34.85 -16.67 2.73
N PRO A 253 -35.01 -15.66 3.59
CA PRO A 253 -34.48 -14.31 3.36
C PRO A 253 -33.02 -14.20 3.78
N LEU A 254 -32.34 -13.14 3.33
CA LEU A 254 -30.99 -12.75 3.79
C LEU A 254 -31.07 -11.37 4.44
N PRO A 255 -31.13 -11.27 5.78
CA PRO A 255 -31.18 -10.00 6.49
C PRO A 255 -29.90 -9.18 6.30
N VAL A 256 -30.05 -7.86 6.15
CA VAL A 256 -28.93 -6.93 5.96
C VAL A 256 -27.92 -6.93 7.13
N ALA A 257 -28.39 -7.25 8.34
CA ALA A 257 -27.58 -7.28 9.55
C ALA A 257 -26.74 -8.57 9.70
N GLU A 258 -27.02 -9.60 8.91
CA GLU A 258 -26.42 -10.93 9.06
C GLU A 258 -25.32 -11.22 8.04
N VAL A 259 -25.06 -10.29 7.12
CA VAL A 259 -24.01 -10.44 6.10
C VAL A 259 -23.23 -9.13 5.93
N VAL A 260 -21.92 -9.27 5.78
CA VAL A 260 -21.05 -8.16 5.41
C VAL A 260 -20.21 -8.54 4.20
N PHE A 261 -20.29 -7.71 3.15
CA PHE A 261 -19.39 -7.83 2.01
C PHE A 261 -18.10 -7.05 2.23
N VAL A 262 -16.99 -7.74 2.03
CA VAL A 262 -15.63 -7.18 2.04
C VAL A 262 -15.03 -7.42 0.67
N LYS A 263 -14.36 -6.40 0.09
CA LYS A 263 -13.85 -6.43 -1.29
C LYS A 263 -13.09 -7.72 -1.67
N SER A 264 -12.38 -8.32 -0.73
CA SER A 264 -11.71 -9.60 -0.88
C SER A 264 -11.49 -10.25 0.48
N LEU A 265 -11.55 -11.57 0.53
CA LEU A 265 -11.22 -12.42 1.69
C LEU A 265 -10.27 -13.53 1.21
N PRO A 266 -9.38 -14.08 2.05
CA PRO A 266 -9.24 -13.80 3.49
C PRO A 266 -8.58 -12.47 3.82
N ARG A 267 -8.83 -11.94 5.03
CA ARG A 267 -8.27 -10.71 5.58
C ARG A 267 -7.80 -10.89 7.01
N ARG A 268 -6.77 -10.13 7.41
CA ARG A 268 -6.28 -10.06 8.77
C ARG A 268 -7.07 -9.00 9.56
N VAL A 269 -7.41 -9.29 10.79
CA VAL A 269 -8.01 -8.32 11.73
C VAL A 269 -6.90 -7.42 12.29
N ASP A 270 -6.99 -6.11 12.03
CA ASP A 270 -6.00 -5.14 12.51
C ASP A 270 -6.43 -4.51 13.83
N ASP A 271 -7.72 -4.23 13.97
CA ASP A 271 -8.31 -3.59 15.15
C ASP A 271 -9.77 -4.01 15.28
N VAL A 272 -10.26 -4.06 16.51
CA VAL A 272 -11.64 -4.42 16.84
C VAL A 272 -12.26 -3.31 17.68
N LYS A 273 -13.39 -2.78 17.22
CA LYS A 273 -14.09 -1.62 17.81
C LYS A 273 -15.23 -1.99 18.75
N VAL A 274 -15.52 -3.27 18.87
CA VAL A 274 -16.63 -3.81 19.66
C VAL A 274 -16.15 -4.87 20.62
N GLU A 275 -16.88 -5.05 21.71
CA GLU A 275 -16.65 -6.11 22.70
C GLU A 275 -17.93 -6.89 22.94
N ARG A 276 -17.82 -8.10 23.47
CA ARG A 276 -18.97 -8.91 23.84
C ARG A 276 -19.82 -8.19 24.90
N GLY A 277 -21.10 -8.07 24.67
CA GLY A 277 -22.04 -7.30 25.50
C GLY A 277 -22.15 -5.83 25.11
N GLY A 278 -21.27 -5.33 24.24
CA GLY A 278 -21.33 -3.96 23.71
C GLY A 278 -22.37 -3.80 22.59
N VAL A 279 -22.86 -2.57 22.42
CA VAL A 279 -23.81 -2.23 21.34
C VAL A 279 -23.05 -1.87 20.07
N VAL A 280 -23.44 -2.45 18.94
CA VAL A 280 -22.87 -2.15 17.62
C VAL A 280 -23.46 -0.85 17.08
N ASN A 281 -22.56 0.07 16.70
CA ASN A 281 -22.93 1.31 16.03
C ASN A 281 -21.99 1.54 14.82
N GLY A 282 -22.26 0.83 13.73
CA GLY A 282 -21.54 0.98 12.46
C GLY A 282 -20.28 0.14 12.34
N VAL A 283 -19.07 0.74 12.50
CA VAL A 283 -17.80 0.02 12.30
C VAL A 283 -17.51 -0.94 13.44
N VAL A 284 -17.36 -2.22 13.15
CA VAL A 284 -17.10 -3.28 14.13
C VAL A 284 -15.62 -3.65 14.23
N MET A 285 -14.90 -3.59 13.13
CA MET A 285 -13.47 -3.88 13.07
C MET A 285 -12.82 -3.24 11.86
N SER A 286 -11.49 -3.16 11.88
CA SER A 286 -10.66 -2.87 10.71
C SER A 286 -9.95 -4.14 10.28
N VAL A 287 -9.94 -4.39 8.97
CA VAL A 287 -9.27 -5.56 8.39
C VAL A 287 -8.41 -5.14 7.19
N SER A 288 -7.28 -5.82 7.00
CA SER A 288 -6.36 -5.54 5.90
C SER A 288 -5.98 -6.81 5.15
N GLY A 289 -5.29 -6.65 4.03
CA GLY A 289 -4.65 -7.77 3.34
C GLY A 289 -3.53 -8.38 4.17
N ALA A 290 -3.11 -9.59 3.81
CA ALA A 290 -1.98 -10.27 4.47
C ALA A 290 -0.61 -9.65 4.12
N SER A 291 -0.55 -8.77 3.12
CA SER A 291 0.69 -8.18 2.63
C SER A 291 1.02 -6.89 3.38
N LEU A 292 2.15 -6.88 4.07
CA LEU A 292 2.68 -5.67 4.68
C LEU A 292 3.18 -4.72 3.58
N VAL A 293 2.93 -3.43 3.75
CA VAL A 293 3.41 -2.35 2.88
C VAL A 293 3.93 -1.19 3.71
N VAL A 294 4.76 -0.35 3.09
CA VAL A 294 5.22 0.90 3.68
C VAL A 294 4.63 2.05 2.86
N THR A 295 3.99 3.00 3.52
CA THR A 295 3.44 4.19 2.89
C THR A 295 4.33 5.39 3.17
N VAL A 296 4.89 5.97 2.12
CA VAL A 296 5.71 7.20 2.17
C VAL A 296 4.90 8.35 1.60
N LYS A 297 4.84 9.45 2.33
CA LYS A 297 4.22 10.69 1.84
C LYS A 297 5.24 11.51 1.09
N VAL A 298 4.90 11.94 -0.13
CA VAL A 298 5.74 12.79 -0.97
C VAL A 298 4.96 13.95 -1.53
N ASP A 299 5.65 15.03 -1.87
CA ASP A 299 5.06 16.18 -2.57
C ASP A 299 4.85 15.92 -4.07
N ALA A 300 4.22 16.84 -4.76
CA ALA A 300 3.92 16.74 -6.19
C ALA A 300 5.21 16.70 -7.05
N GLN A 301 6.24 17.45 -6.69
CA GLN A 301 7.49 17.51 -7.43
C GLN A 301 8.25 16.17 -7.35
N THR A 302 8.33 15.59 -6.16
CA THR A 302 8.92 14.26 -5.94
C THR A 302 8.13 13.18 -6.66
N LYS A 303 6.78 13.26 -6.63
CA LYS A 303 5.89 12.30 -7.30
C LYS A 303 6.13 12.22 -8.81
N GLU A 304 6.48 13.33 -9.48
CA GLU A 304 6.75 13.34 -10.93
C GLU A 304 7.92 12.41 -11.30
N GLN A 305 8.85 12.20 -10.38
CA GLN A 305 10.00 11.31 -10.57
C GLN A 305 9.67 9.85 -10.30
N LEU A 306 8.52 9.55 -9.68
CA LEU A 306 8.14 8.21 -9.21
C LEU A 306 7.09 7.58 -10.12
N LYS A 307 7.27 6.28 -10.39
CA LYS A 307 6.31 5.46 -11.16
C LYS A 307 6.07 4.13 -10.46
N THR A 308 4.88 3.59 -10.63
CA THR A 308 4.56 2.23 -10.23
C THR A 308 5.49 1.22 -10.91
N GLY A 309 5.92 0.21 -10.17
CA GLY A 309 6.88 -0.80 -10.63
C GLY A 309 8.35 -0.47 -10.38
N MET A 310 8.69 0.76 -9.96
CA MET A 310 10.07 1.11 -9.63
C MET A 310 10.59 0.29 -8.45
N ALA A 311 11.86 -0.09 -8.51
CA ALA A 311 12.55 -0.74 -7.40
C ALA A 311 12.64 0.21 -6.21
N ALA A 312 12.54 -0.35 -5.02
CA ALA A 312 12.70 0.36 -3.76
C ALA A 312 13.39 -0.55 -2.74
N SER A 313 13.78 0.01 -1.62
CA SER A 313 14.31 -0.76 -0.50
C SER A 313 13.92 -0.13 0.83
N PHE A 314 13.80 -0.98 1.86
CA PHE A 314 13.60 -0.58 3.25
C PHE A 314 14.88 -0.83 4.03
N ASP A 315 15.26 0.14 4.87
CA ASP A 315 16.36 0.02 5.83
C ASP A 315 15.76 -0.16 7.23
N LEU A 316 16.04 -1.30 7.86
CA LEU A 316 15.57 -1.63 9.21
C LEU A 316 16.41 -0.96 10.32
N GLY A 317 17.44 -0.18 9.96
CA GLY A 317 18.28 0.55 10.92
C GLY A 317 19.44 -0.26 11.51
N ASP A 318 19.52 -1.57 11.23
CA ASP A 318 20.62 -2.47 11.66
C ASP A 318 21.52 -2.90 10.48
N GLY A 319 21.41 -2.22 9.34
CA GLY A 319 22.09 -2.59 8.10
C GLY A 319 21.35 -3.62 7.24
N THR A 320 20.19 -4.14 7.70
CA THR A 320 19.37 -5.05 6.91
C THR A 320 18.57 -4.25 5.88
N ILE A 321 18.82 -4.52 4.60
CA ILE A 321 18.12 -3.91 3.47
C ILE A 321 17.14 -4.92 2.88
N ILE A 322 15.85 -4.56 2.84
CA ILE A 322 14.78 -5.37 2.26
C ILE A 322 14.44 -4.82 0.88
N SER A 323 14.56 -5.66 -0.15
CA SER A 323 14.15 -5.29 -1.50
C SER A 323 12.63 -5.15 -1.61
N ALA A 324 12.19 -4.08 -2.27
CA ALA A 324 10.79 -3.71 -2.39
C ALA A 324 10.49 -3.14 -3.77
N THR A 325 9.22 -2.85 -4.04
CA THR A 325 8.76 -2.27 -5.31
C THR A 325 7.63 -1.26 -5.02
N VAL A 326 7.62 -0.15 -5.74
CA VAL A 326 6.52 0.83 -5.71
C VAL A 326 5.28 0.17 -6.30
N ARG A 327 4.27 -0.08 -5.48
CA ARG A 327 3.05 -0.79 -5.87
C ARG A 327 1.94 0.15 -6.36
N ARG A 328 1.78 1.28 -5.70
CA ARG A 328 0.72 2.25 -5.99
C ARG A 328 1.16 3.66 -5.57
N ILE A 329 0.70 4.66 -6.30
CA ILE A 329 0.84 6.07 -5.95
C ILE A 329 -0.58 6.66 -5.99
N THR A 330 -1.04 7.22 -4.87
CA THR A 330 -2.40 7.75 -4.73
C THR A 330 -2.33 9.18 -4.22
N ARG A 331 -3.13 10.08 -4.77
CA ARG A 331 -3.25 11.44 -4.26
C ARG A 331 -3.99 11.43 -2.93
N ASN A 332 -3.46 12.12 -1.94
CA ASN A 332 -4.03 12.28 -0.61
C ASN A 332 -3.92 13.74 -0.19
N ALA A 333 -5.00 14.50 -0.35
CA ALA A 333 -5.04 15.96 -0.19
C ALA A 333 -3.96 16.66 -1.06
N ASP A 334 -3.02 17.37 -0.45
CA ASP A 334 -1.93 18.09 -1.12
C ASP A 334 -0.65 17.24 -1.32
N GLN A 335 -0.67 16.00 -0.85
CA GLN A 335 0.45 15.05 -0.94
C GLN A 335 0.08 13.82 -1.74
N TYR A 336 1.06 12.96 -1.94
CA TYR A 336 0.88 11.65 -2.58
C TYR A 336 1.37 10.56 -1.64
N ASP A 337 0.53 9.55 -1.44
CA ASP A 337 0.88 8.32 -0.74
C ASP A 337 1.53 7.35 -1.73
N VAL A 338 2.81 7.10 -1.53
CA VAL A 338 3.59 6.11 -2.29
C VAL A 338 3.64 4.83 -1.49
N VAL A 339 2.88 3.83 -1.93
CA VAL A 339 2.80 2.52 -1.29
C VAL A 339 3.86 1.62 -1.89
N VAL A 340 4.77 1.16 -1.04
CA VAL A 340 5.91 0.32 -1.39
C VAL A 340 5.75 -1.04 -0.72
N ALA A 341 5.78 -2.12 -1.52
CA ALA A 341 5.62 -3.48 -1.04
C ALA A 341 6.95 -4.24 -1.07
N PRO A 342 7.31 -4.98 -0.03
CA PRO A 342 8.47 -5.87 -0.04
C PRO A 342 8.25 -7.00 -1.04
N ARG A 343 9.32 -7.50 -1.65
CA ARG A 343 9.25 -8.67 -2.54
C ARG A 343 9.06 -9.96 -1.78
N SER A 344 9.71 -10.08 -0.64
CA SER A 344 9.58 -11.20 0.28
C SER A 344 9.98 -10.75 1.69
N LEU A 345 9.38 -11.35 2.71
CA LEU A 345 9.71 -11.15 4.12
C LEU A 345 9.84 -12.50 4.81
N THR A 346 10.84 -12.61 5.67
CA THR A 346 10.87 -13.69 6.67
C THR A 346 9.92 -13.36 7.83
N ALA A 347 9.55 -14.35 8.63
CA ALA A 347 8.70 -14.13 9.81
C ALA A 347 9.34 -13.13 10.80
N ALA A 348 10.66 -13.21 11.00
CA ALA A 348 11.38 -12.28 11.86
C ALA A 348 11.39 -10.84 11.32
N GLN A 349 11.55 -10.66 10.00
CA GLN A 349 11.47 -9.35 9.36
C GLN A 349 10.06 -8.75 9.43
N LEU A 350 9.03 -9.61 9.23
CA LEU A 350 7.64 -9.19 9.34
C LEU A 350 7.32 -8.67 10.75
N GLU A 351 7.79 -9.37 11.79
CA GLU A 351 7.58 -8.95 13.18
C GLU A 351 8.26 -7.62 13.50
N ARG A 352 9.48 -7.41 13.02
CA ARG A 352 10.22 -6.15 13.20
C ARG A 352 9.63 -4.98 12.45
N LEU A 353 8.92 -5.24 11.34
CA LEU A 353 8.26 -4.21 10.55
C LEU A 353 6.87 -3.85 11.06
N ARG A 354 6.32 -4.58 12.04
CA ARG A 354 5.02 -4.24 12.61
C ARG A 354 5.06 -2.86 13.26
N GLU A 355 4.16 -1.99 12.82
CA GLU A 355 4.00 -0.62 13.34
C GLU A 355 5.31 0.20 13.35
N ALA A 356 6.29 -0.20 12.53
CA ALA A 356 7.56 0.48 12.44
C ALA A 356 7.49 1.67 11.45
N ASN A 357 8.28 2.70 11.73
CA ASN A 357 8.56 3.77 10.78
C ASN A 357 9.94 3.54 10.19
N VAL A 358 10.00 3.16 8.91
CA VAL A 358 11.23 2.75 8.24
C VAL A 358 11.70 3.73 7.19
N ARG A 359 13.01 3.76 6.93
CA ARG A 359 13.58 4.52 5.82
C ARG A 359 13.36 3.75 4.53
N VAL A 360 12.75 4.43 3.56
CA VAL A 360 12.51 3.92 2.20
C VAL A 360 13.42 4.67 1.23
N THR A 361 14.09 3.94 0.38
CA THR A 361 14.94 4.49 -0.69
C THR A 361 14.41 4.00 -2.05
N ILE A 362 14.13 4.94 -2.96
CA ILE A 362 13.63 4.67 -4.31
C ILE A 362 14.60 5.29 -5.31
N PRO A 363 15.42 4.51 -6.03
CA PRO A 363 16.26 5.02 -7.11
C PRO A 363 15.38 5.57 -8.26
N VAL A 364 15.58 6.83 -8.65
CA VAL A 364 14.77 7.48 -9.69
C VAL A 364 15.50 7.63 -11.02
N LYS A 365 16.82 7.85 -10.97
CA LYS A 365 17.69 7.86 -12.12
C LYS A 365 18.98 7.15 -11.77
N SER A 366 19.51 6.35 -12.66
CA SER A 366 20.82 5.70 -12.50
C SER A 366 21.57 5.72 -13.82
N THR A 367 22.88 5.73 -13.73
CA THR A 367 23.75 5.49 -14.89
C THR A 367 23.63 4.04 -15.35
N ASN A 368 23.81 3.79 -16.64
CA ASN A 368 23.86 2.43 -17.19
C ASN A 368 25.22 1.77 -16.87
N GLY A 369 25.37 1.32 -15.63
CA GLY A 369 26.63 0.73 -15.15
C GLY A 369 27.59 1.77 -14.56
N LYS A 370 28.89 1.38 -14.44
CA LYS A 370 29.94 2.24 -13.92
C LYS A 370 30.36 3.27 -14.96
N VAL A 371 30.33 4.55 -14.60
CA VAL A 371 30.74 5.71 -15.41
C VAL A 371 31.88 6.43 -14.73
N LEU A 372 32.64 7.24 -15.49
CA LEU A 372 33.62 8.13 -14.89
C LEU A 372 32.88 9.21 -14.10
N ALA A 373 33.21 9.35 -12.84
CA ALA A 373 32.61 10.26 -11.90
C ALA A 373 33.66 11.15 -11.23
N VAL A 374 33.37 12.45 -11.19
CA VAL A 374 34.19 13.42 -10.50
C VAL A 374 33.35 14.11 -9.40
N PRO A 375 33.99 14.59 -8.31
CA PRO A 375 33.27 15.45 -7.38
C PRO A 375 32.66 16.66 -8.09
N VAL A 376 31.44 17.05 -7.74
CA VAL A 376 30.79 18.24 -8.34
C VAL A 376 31.65 19.49 -8.15
N ALA A 377 32.43 19.57 -7.06
CA ALA A 377 33.35 20.66 -6.79
C ALA A 377 34.54 20.77 -7.81
N ALA A 378 34.83 19.70 -8.56
CA ALA A 378 35.86 19.70 -9.60
C ALA A 378 35.34 20.25 -10.94
N LEU A 379 34.02 20.48 -11.09
CA LEU A 379 33.44 21.01 -12.29
C LEU A 379 33.54 22.54 -12.33
N SER A 380 34.10 23.07 -13.40
CA SER A 380 34.13 24.50 -13.68
C SER A 380 33.40 24.83 -15.01
N ALA A 381 32.79 25.99 -15.06
CA ALA A 381 32.14 26.49 -16.27
C ALA A 381 33.13 27.29 -17.12
N GLY A 382 33.19 27.00 -18.41
CA GLY A 382 33.89 27.81 -19.40
C GLY A 382 33.13 29.10 -19.70
N SER A 383 33.82 30.10 -20.24
CA SER A 383 33.20 31.34 -20.71
C SER A 383 32.22 31.16 -21.88
N ASP A 384 32.30 30.00 -22.53
CA ASP A 384 31.43 29.55 -23.63
C ASP A 384 30.23 28.71 -23.13
N GLY A 385 30.07 28.57 -21.81
CA GLY A 385 29.04 27.73 -21.17
C GLY A 385 29.33 26.23 -21.17
N SER A 386 30.48 25.82 -21.69
CA SER A 386 30.92 24.41 -21.60
C SER A 386 31.36 24.05 -20.19
N SER A 387 31.18 22.78 -19.80
CA SER A 387 31.71 22.27 -18.54
C SER A 387 33.09 21.68 -18.77
N ARG A 388 33.99 21.87 -17.78
CA ARG A 388 35.34 21.34 -17.82
C ARG A 388 35.81 20.92 -16.44
N VAL A 389 36.82 20.05 -16.39
CA VAL A 389 37.55 19.66 -15.17
C VAL A 389 39.02 20.03 -15.32
N GLU A 390 39.64 20.39 -14.23
CA GLU A 390 41.07 20.63 -14.14
C GLU A 390 41.76 19.34 -13.69
N VAL A 391 42.58 18.78 -14.55
CA VAL A 391 43.32 17.53 -14.29
C VAL A 391 44.78 17.84 -14.03
N LEU A 392 45.33 17.38 -12.92
CA LEU A 392 46.74 17.51 -12.58
C LEU A 392 47.51 16.31 -13.18
N ARG A 393 48.34 16.57 -14.20
CA ARG A 393 49.22 15.58 -14.83
C ARG A 393 50.67 16.12 -14.80
N ASP A 394 51.61 15.32 -14.30
CA ASP A 394 53.05 15.65 -14.22
C ASP A 394 53.28 17.04 -13.62
N GLY A 395 52.52 17.41 -12.60
CA GLY A 395 52.63 18.72 -11.92
C GLY A 395 52.09 19.92 -12.70
N LYS A 396 51.42 19.68 -13.84
CA LYS A 396 50.77 20.71 -14.67
C LYS A 396 49.26 20.47 -14.65
N VAL A 397 48.47 21.58 -14.59
CA VAL A 397 47.03 21.56 -14.69
C VAL A 397 46.62 21.62 -16.17
N GLU A 398 45.86 20.63 -16.59
CA GLU A 398 45.29 20.54 -17.92
C GLU A 398 43.76 20.75 -17.82
N LEU A 399 43.19 21.61 -18.67
CA LEU A 399 41.77 21.81 -18.77
C LEU A 399 41.17 20.79 -19.71
N VAL A 400 40.34 19.87 -19.20
CA VAL A 400 39.66 18.83 -19.96
C VAL A 400 38.20 19.19 -20.11
N PRO A 401 37.73 19.50 -21.33
CA PRO A 401 36.32 19.75 -21.57
C PRO A 401 35.52 18.46 -21.40
N VAL A 402 34.38 18.55 -20.70
CA VAL A 402 33.54 17.39 -20.39
C VAL A 402 32.06 17.68 -20.63
N LYS A 403 31.35 16.64 -21.03
CA LYS A 403 29.88 16.61 -20.97
C LYS A 403 29.47 16.03 -19.64
N VAL A 404 28.68 16.77 -18.87
CA VAL A 404 28.14 16.34 -17.57
C VAL A 404 26.84 15.56 -17.78
N GLY A 405 26.77 14.38 -17.19
CA GLY A 405 25.59 13.52 -17.16
C GLY A 405 24.83 13.60 -15.83
N LEU A 406 24.55 12.42 -15.23
CA LEU A 406 23.84 12.33 -13.96
C LEU A 406 24.73 12.82 -12.79
N SER A 407 24.18 13.70 -11.95
CA SER A 407 24.79 14.10 -10.68
C SER A 407 24.06 13.48 -9.50
N ALA A 408 24.79 12.80 -8.62
CA ALA A 408 24.26 12.16 -7.43
C ALA A 408 25.34 11.97 -6.35
N ASP A 409 24.94 11.99 -5.08
CA ASP A 409 25.80 11.73 -3.92
C ASP A 409 27.10 12.58 -3.91
N GLY A 410 27.05 13.85 -4.40
CA GLY A 410 28.21 14.76 -4.46
C GLY A 410 29.16 14.54 -5.65
N PHE A 411 28.85 13.60 -6.54
CA PHE A 411 29.59 13.30 -7.76
C PHE A 411 28.75 13.58 -9.01
N ALA A 412 29.44 13.86 -10.11
CA ALA A 412 28.83 14.01 -11.43
C ALA A 412 29.48 13.05 -12.43
N GLU A 413 28.64 12.41 -13.23
CA GLU A 413 29.07 11.65 -14.40
C GLU A 413 29.68 12.61 -15.40
N VAL A 414 30.87 12.28 -15.93
CA VAL A 414 31.57 13.05 -16.94
C VAL A 414 32.01 12.18 -18.10
N THR A 415 31.91 12.75 -19.29
CA THR A 415 32.46 12.18 -20.52
C THR A 415 33.34 13.25 -21.17
N ALA A 416 34.61 12.96 -21.38
CA ALA A 416 35.50 13.87 -22.10
C ALA A 416 34.97 14.15 -23.50
N THR A 417 35.10 15.39 -23.97
CA THR A 417 34.65 15.81 -25.28
C THR A 417 35.83 16.18 -26.21
N GLY A 418 35.69 16.06 -27.52
CA GLY A 418 36.78 16.29 -28.46
C GLY A 418 37.90 15.24 -28.36
N ASP A 419 39.14 15.66 -28.57
CA ASP A 419 40.33 14.79 -28.47
C ASP A 419 40.87 14.64 -27.02
N ALA A 420 40.19 15.27 -26.04
CA ALA A 420 40.59 15.24 -24.66
C ALA A 420 40.37 13.85 -24.05
N LYS A 421 41.28 13.41 -23.17
CA LYS A 421 41.21 12.10 -22.51
C LYS A 421 41.05 12.31 -21.01
N LEU A 422 40.13 11.55 -20.44
CA LEU A 422 39.90 11.43 -18.99
C LEU A 422 39.83 9.94 -18.68
N ALA A 423 40.57 9.50 -17.68
CA ALA A 423 40.64 8.11 -17.28
C ALA A 423 40.41 7.96 -15.75
N GLU A 424 40.04 6.73 -15.33
CA GLU A 424 39.98 6.37 -13.93
C GLU A 424 41.37 6.56 -13.28
N GLY A 425 41.42 7.21 -12.14
CA GLY A 425 42.67 7.53 -11.41
C GLY A 425 43.28 8.90 -11.72
N ASP A 426 42.84 9.58 -12.80
CA ASP A 426 43.25 10.96 -13.08
C ASP A 426 42.94 11.86 -11.89
N GLN A 427 43.88 12.75 -11.50
CA GLN A 427 43.70 13.64 -10.35
C GLN A 427 43.00 14.93 -10.78
N VAL A 428 41.76 15.14 -10.33
CA VAL A 428 41.01 16.38 -10.62
C VAL A 428 41.11 17.37 -9.45
N VAL A 429 41.32 18.63 -9.77
CA VAL A 429 41.42 19.71 -8.78
C VAL A 429 40.07 20.06 -8.24
N VAL A 430 39.92 20.06 -6.91
CA VAL A 430 38.66 20.43 -6.20
C VAL A 430 38.78 21.71 -5.37
N GLY A 431 39.99 22.26 -5.28
CA GLY A 431 40.28 23.49 -4.57
C GLY A 431 41.77 23.87 -4.60
N THR A 432 42.08 25.11 -4.31
CA THR A 432 43.44 25.67 -4.22
C THR A 432 43.68 26.29 -2.87
#